data_9fd117efb8b51e025b8f0245d9ea020c
#
_entry.id   9fd117efb8b51e025b8f0245d9ea020c
#
_cell.length_a   1.000
_cell.length_b   1.000
_cell.length_c   1.000
_cell.angle_alpha   90.00
_cell.angle_beta   90.00
_cell.angle_gamma   90.00
#
_symmetry.space_group_name_H-M   'P 1'
#
loop_
_entity.id
_entity.type
_entity.pdbx_description
1 polymer ?
#
loop_
_entity_poly.entity_id
_entity_poly.type
_entity_poly.pdbx_seq_one_letter_code
_entity_poly.pdbx_strand_id
1 'polypeptide(L)'
;MTSDNRHNGHNSPGAPWVRSATTAQRERQQLADLLLSLGPDKPTLCEGWDTRDLAVHLVLREYRPDATAGMFISSLSGHLDKKTAEYEKKPYAELVEAYRSGPPVWNPMRLGDKFINAAENFVHHEDARRGGGEYTPRDLPAEERDELWKVVGQVSRFFLRDSTVHVILERTDDASSSSSSSSSSSSSTPSASNPVHRAGANASAEVRVAGEAGELLLWLFGRDDAAQVEITESEAGAKDGVVKRVA
;
A
#
# COMPACT_ATOMS: atom_id res chain seq x y z
N MET A 1 4.97 -43.15 -37.12
CA MET A 1 4.55 -43.13 -35.71
C MET A 1 4.89 -41.76 -35.18
N THR A 2 3.93 -40.86 -35.23
CA THR A 2 4.04 -39.45 -34.84
C THR A 2 3.33 -39.29 -33.50
N SER A 3 4.09 -38.95 -32.47
CA SER A 3 3.54 -38.71 -31.14
C SER A 3 3.17 -37.23 -31.03
N ASP A 4 1.88 -36.97 -30.98
CA ASP A 4 1.25 -35.67 -30.80
C ASP A 4 1.29 -35.33 -29.28
N ASN A 5 2.13 -34.36 -28.89
CA ASN A 5 2.26 -33.91 -27.51
C ASN A 5 1.48 -32.59 -27.32
N ARG A 6 0.17 -32.71 -27.13
CA ARG A 6 -0.68 -31.58 -26.78
C ARG A 6 -0.45 -31.20 -25.32
N HIS A 7 0.27 -30.12 -25.09
CA HIS A 7 0.31 -29.44 -23.81
C HIS A 7 -1.06 -28.81 -23.51
N ASN A 8 -1.78 -29.49 -22.65
CA ASN A 8 -3.05 -29.03 -22.12
C ASN A 8 -2.75 -27.99 -21.02
N GLY A 9 -2.83 -26.69 -21.38
CA GLY A 9 -2.78 -25.60 -20.44
C GLY A 9 -3.97 -25.68 -19.48
N HIS A 10 -3.76 -26.15 -18.27
CA HIS A 10 -4.75 -26.10 -17.21
C HIS A 10 -4.91 -24.65 -16.76
N ASN A 11 -5.90 -23.98 -17.33
CA ASN A 11 -6.46 -22.75 -16.78
C ASN A 11 -7.33 -23.18 -15.61
N SER A 12 -6.78 -23.27 -14.40
CA SER A 12 -7.53 -23.58 -13.19
C SER A 12 -8.47 -22.40 -12.89
N PRO A 13 -9.79 -22.58 -12.90
CA PRO A 13 -10.70 -21.54 -12.45
C PRO A 13 -10.41 -21.26 -10.99
N GLY A 14 -10.07 -19.99 -10.65
CA GLY A 14 -9.74 -19.57 -9.28
C GLY A 14 -10.76 -20.09 -8.27
N ALA A 15 -10.27 -20.62 -7.17
CA ALA A 15 -11.08 -21.22 -6.13
C ALA A 15 -12.17 -20.23 -5.65
N PRO A 16 -13.40 -20.70 -5.34
CA PRO A 16 -14.56 -19.83 -5.01
C PRO A 16 -14.32 -18.84 -3.86
N TRP A 17 -13.40 -19.14 -2.94
CA TRP A 17 -13.04 -18.30 -1.80
C TRP A 17 -12.26 -17.02 -2.20
N VAL A 18 -11.62 -17.01 -3.37
CA VAL A 18 -10.84 -15.85 -3.86
C VAL A 18 -11.75 -14.65 -4.15
N ARG A 19 -13.02 -14.88 -4.51
CA ARG A 19 -13.98 -13.82 -4.84
C ARG A 19 -14.59 -13.12 -3.63
N SER A 20 -14.47 -13.70 -2.43
CA SER A 20 -15.04 -13.14 -1.19
C SER A 20 -13.98 -12.50 -0.28
N ALA A 21 -12.69 -12.62 -0.60
CA ALA A 21 -11.62 -12.05 0.18
C ALA A 21 -11.58 -10.52 0.01
N THR A 22 -11.39 -9.79 1.11
CA THR A 22 -11.16 -8.34 1.07
C THR A 22 -9.78 -8.03 0.46
N THR A 23 -9.57 -6.80 -0.03
CA THR A 23 -8.25 -6.34 -0.51
C THR A 23 -7.17 -6.57 0.55
N ALA A 24 -7.44 -6.25 1.82
CA ALA A 24 -6.50 -6.52 2.91
C ALA A 24 -6.11 -8.01 3.03
N GLN A 25 -7.06 -8.91 2.81
CA GLN A 25 -6.78 -10.35 2.86
C GLN A 25 -6.01 -10.85 1.63
N ARG A 26 -6.34 -10.34 0.45
CA ARG A 26 -5.60 -10.66 -0.78
C ARG A 26 -4.15 -10.17 -0.71
N GLU A 27 -3.94 -8.91 -0.33
CA GLU A 27 -2.61 -8.34 -0.15
C GLU A 27 -1.78 -9.12 0.86
N ARG A 28 -2.38 -9.52 2.00
CA ARG A 28 -1.70 -10.37 2.99
C ARG A 28 -1.21 -11.69 2.40
N GLN A 29 -2.06 -12.40 1.66
CA GLN A 29 -1.68 -13.69 1.06
C GLN A 29 -0.57 -13.50 0.02
N GLN A 30 -0.71 -12.52 -0.85
CA GLN A 30 0.26 -12.22 -1.90
C GLN A 30 1.60 -11.76 -1.32
N LEU A 31 1.59 -10.90 -0.28
CA LEU A 31 2.81 -10.49 0.41
C LEU A 31 3.49 -11.69 1.08
N ALA A 32 2.75 -12.58 1.73
CA ALA A 32 3.33 -13.77 2.33
C ALA A 32 3.96 -14.70 1.28
N ASP A 33 3.30 -14.89 0.12
CA ASP A 33 3.85 -15.66 -0.99
C ASP A 33 5.13 -15.01 -1.53
N LEU A 34 5.12 -13.68 -1.70
CA LEU A 34 6.29 -12.92 -2.15
C LEU A 34 7.47 -13.07 -1.17
N LEU A 35 7.22 -12.85 0.13
CA LEU A 35 8.26 -12.97 1.16
C LEU A 35 8.91 -14.36 1.16
N LEU A 36 8.12 -15.44 1.07
CA LEU A 36 8.66 -16.79 0.96
C LEU A 36 9.50 -16.99 -0.30
N SER A 37 9.10 -16.38 -1.42
CA SER A 37 9.83 -16.50 -2.69
C SER A 37 11.14 -15.72 -2.69
N LEU A 38 11.17 -14.55 -2.04
CA LEU A 38 12.35 -13.68 -1.94
C LEU A 38 13.40 -14.23 -0.97
N GLY A 39 12.96 -14.91 0.09
CA GLY A 39 13.82 -15.28 1.22
C GLY A 39 14.09 -14.09 2.17
N PRO A 40 14.90 -14.31 3.23
CA PRO A 40 15.02 -13.36 4.35
C PRO A 40 15.91 -12.13 4.09
N ASP A 41 16.80 -12.18 3.09
CA ASP A 41 17.94 -11.25 2.98
C ASP A 41 17.79 -10.29 1.78
N LYS A 42 16.57 -10.02 1.32
CA LYS A 42 16.33 -9.07 0.22
C LYS A 42 16.03 -7.68 0.75
N PRO A 43 16.54 -6.62 0.10
CA PRO A 43 16.24 -5.26 0.51
C PRO A 43 14.76 -4.95 0.33
N THR A 44 14.26 -3.99 1.11
CA THR A 44 12.92 -3.42 1.00
C THR A 44 13.00 -1.90 0.78
N LEU A 45 11.87 -1.24 0.52
CA LEU A 45 11.83 0.24 0.50
C LEU A 45 11.92 0.86 1.90
N CYS A 46 11.73 0.08 2.97
CA CYS A 46 11.97 0.55 4.32
C CYS A 46 13.48 0.67 4.54
N GLU A 47 13.97 1.89 4.80
CA GLU A 47 15.38 2.17 4.95
C GLU A 47 16.04 1.26 5.99
N GLY A 48 17.09 0.56 5.58
CA GLY A 48 17.85 -0.36 6.46
C GLY A 48 17.18 -1.70 6.75
N TRP A 49 16.00 -1.98 6.19
CA TRP A 49 15.28 -3.23 6.41
C TRP A 49 15.44 -4.21 5.25
N ASP A 50 15.70 -5.44 5.61
CA ASP A 50 15.54 -6.57 4.70
C ASP A 50 14.13 -7.22 4.85
N THR A 51 13.88 -8.27 4.07
CA THR A 51 12.61 -9.00 4.10
C THR A 51 12.37 -9.72 5.44
N ARG A 52 13.42 -10.05 6.22
CA ARG A 52 13.29 -10.59 7.57
C ARG A 52 12.77 -9.54 8.53
N ASP A 53 13.36 -8.34 8.51
CA ASP A 53 12.94 -7.23 9.35
C ASP A 53 11.48 -6.89 9.09
N LEU A 54 11.10 -6.84 7.81
CA LEU A 54 9.71 -6.62 7.42
C LEU A 54 8.78 -7.73 7.94
N ALA A 55 9.16 -8.99 7.84
CA ALA A 55 8.36 -10.11 8.36
C ALA A 55 8.22 -10.04 9.89
N VAL A 56 9.29 -9.68 10.61
CA VAL A 56 9.27 -9.46 12.07
C VAL A 56 8.30 -8.32 12.42
N HIS A 57 8.40 -7.17 11.72
CA HIS A 57 7.51 -6.03 11.91
C HIS A 57 6.03 -6.42 11.73
N LEU A 58 5.70 -7.07 10.64
CA LEU A 58 4.33 -7.51 10.32
C LEU A 58 3.74 -8.42 11.41
N VAL A 59 4.55 -9.38 11.90
CA VAL A 59 4.11 -10.30 12.96
C VAL A 59 3.98 -9.57 14.29
N LEU A 60 4.95 -8.73 14.67
CA LEU A 60 4.89 -7.97 15.92
C LEU A 60 3.65 -7.07 15.97
N ARG A 61 3.36 -6.36 14.88
CA ARG A 61 2.20 -5.50 14.75
C ARG A 61 0.89 -6.25 15.06
N GLU A 62 0.79 -7.51 14.66
CA GLU A 62 -0.43 -8.30 14.80
C GLU A 62 -0.48 -9.15 16.07
N TYR A 63 0.65 -9.60 16.56
CA TYR A 63 0.71 -10.52 17.70
C TYR A 63 1.11 -9.85 19.00
N ARG A 64 1.71 -8.64 18.94
CA ARG A 64 2.26 -7.95 20.10
C ARG A 64 1.89 -6.46 20.11
N PRO A 65 0.57 -6.14 20.20
CA PRO A 65 0.11 -4.75 20.27
C PRO A 65 0.71 -3.99 21.47
N ASP A 66 1.11 -4.70 22.52
CA ASP A 66 1.83 -4.18 23.69
C ASP A 66 3.23 -3.66 23.34
N ALA A 67 3.91 -4.31 22.39
CA ALA A 67 5.24 -3.92 21.94
C ALA A 67 5.15 -2.82 20.87
N THR A 68 4.21 -2.92 19.93
CA THR A 68 4.06 -1.93 18.83
C THR A 68 3.66 -0.55 19.32
N ALA A 69 3.11 -0.40 20.53
CA ALA A 69 2.96 0.90 21.18
C ALA A 69 4.30 1.64 21.32
N GLY A 70 5.43 0.92 21.36
CA GLY A 70 6.78 1.50 21.39
C GLY A 70 7.18 2.24 20.09
N MET A 71 6.48 2.03 18.98
CA MET A 71 6.67 2.81 17.75
C MET A 71 6.21 4.27 17.93
N PHE A 72 5.23 4.51 18.78
CA PHE A 72 4.62 5.82 18.97
C PHE A 72 4.96 6.45 20.33
N ILE A 73 5.41 5.64 21.29
CA ILE A 73 5.68 6.06 22.66
C ILE A 73 7.14 5.73 22.98
N SER A 74 8.01 6.75 23.01
CA SER A 74 9.46 6.58 23.20
C SER A 74 9.84 5.85 24.49
N SER A 75 9.07 6.00 25.55
CA SER A 75 9.31 5.28 26.82
C SER A 75 9.07 3.75 26.71
N LEU A 76 8.42 3.29 25.66
CA LEU A 76 8.16 1.87 25.38
C LEU A 76 9.06 1.28 24.29
N SER A 77 9.97 2.07 23.68
CA SER A 77 10.85 1.61 22.61
C SER A 77 11.71 0.43 23.04
N GLY A 78 12.28 0.45 24.25
CA GLY A 78 13.08 -0.68 24.76
C GLY A 78 12.29 -1.99 24.93
N HIS A 79 10.96 -1.93 25.11
CA HIS A 79 10.13 -3.12 25.08
C HIS A 79 9.96 -3.66 23.64
N LEU A 80 9.77 -2.75 22.67
CA LEU A 80 9.72 -3.09 21.25
C LEU A 80 11.04 -3.73 20.81
N ASP A 81 12.20 -3.10 21.11
CA ASP A 81 13.52 -3.60 20.74
C ASP A 81 13.77 -5.02 21.28
N LYS A 82 13.39 -5.26 22.54
CA LYS A 82 13.49 -6.58 23.14
C LYS A 82 12.63 -7.62 22.40
N LYS A 83 11.42 -7.25 21.99
CA LYS A 83 10.52 -8.15 21.29
C LYS A 83 10.97 -8.37 19.85
N THR A 84 11.47 -7.36 19.18
CA THR A 84 12.10 -7.48 17.85
C THR A 84 13.23 -8.49 17.91
N ALA A 85 14.20 -8.33 18.81
CA ALA A 85 15.32 -9.25 18.97
C ALA A 85 14.91 -10.70 19.36
N GLU A 86 13.75 -10.87 20.00
CA GLU A 86 13.18 -12.20 20.29
C GLU A 86 12.61 -12.85 19.01
N TYR A 87 11.90 -12.06 18.18
CA TYR A 87 11.26 -12.57 16.97
C TYR A 87 12.25 -12.78 15.82
N GLU A 88 13.30 -11.99 15.70
CA GLU A 88 14.39 -12.19 14.73
C GLU A 88 15.04 -13.58 14.82
N LYS A 89 15.04 -14.20 16.00
CA LYS A 89 15.60 -15.55 16.23
C LYS A 89 14.69 -16.67 15.71
N LYS A 90 13.46 -16.37 15.36
CA LYS A 90 12.54 -17.37 14.84
C LYS A 90 12.88 -17.74 13.39
N PRO A 91 12.59 -18.97 12.95
CA PRO A 91 12.71 -19.33 11.54
C PRO A 91 11.88 -18.38 10.67
N TYR A 92 12.47 -17.88 9.59
CA TYR A 92 11.82 -16.93 8.69
C TYR A 92 10.46 -17.42 8.17
N ALA A 93 10.40 -18.67 7.71
CA ALA A 93 9.16 -19.25 7.22
C ALA A 93 8.04 -19.28 8.29
N GLU A 94 8.39 -19.48 9.57
CA GLU A 94 7.40 -19.44 10.67
C GLU A 94 6.85 -18.02 10.88
N LEU A 95 7.69 -16.99 10.74
CA LEU A 95 7.25 -15.59 10.80
C LEU A 95 6.27 -15.28 9.67
N VAL A 96 6.62 -15.67 8.44
CA VAL A 96 5.76 -15.40 7.28
C VAL A 96 4.44 -16.16 7.37
N GLU A 97 4.44 -17.41 7.83
CA GLU A 97 3.21 -18.18 8.00
C GLU A 97 2.34 -17.66 9.16
N ALA A 98 2.96 -17.16 10.24
CA ALA A 98 2.23 -16.47 11.30
C ALA A 98 1.52 -15.23 10.76
N TYR A 99 2.22 -14.37 9.99
CA TYR A 99 1.62 -13.23 9.31
C TYR A 99 0.51 -13.64 8.34
N ARG A 100 0.74 -14.67 7.51
CA ARG A 100 -0.26 -15.23 6.57
C ARG A 100 -1.57 -15.60 7.27
N SER A 101 -1.46 -16.22 8.45
CA SER A 101 -2.61 -16.67 9.26
C SER A 101 -3.45 -15.50 9.81
N GLY A 102 -2.88 -14.31 9.85
CA GLY A 102 -3.51 -13.11 10.39
C GLY A 102 -3.49 -13.01 11.91
N PRO A 103 -4.00 -11.90 12.44
CA PRO A 103 -3.96 -11.65 13.88
C PRO A 103 -4.76 -12.70 14.67
N PRO A 104 -4.27 -13.07 15.86
CA PRO A 104 -4.96 -14.00 16.73
C PRO A 104 -6.38 -13.56 17.06
N VAL A 105 -7.28 -14.53 17.33
CA VAL A 105 -8.71 -14.25 17.59
C VAL A 105 -8.96 -13.31 18.78
N TRP A 106 -8.06 -13.27 19.74
CA TRP A 106 -8.11 -12.39 20.91
C TRP A 106 -7.63 -10.96 20.64
N ASN A 107 -6.95 -10.73 19.50
CA ASN A 107 -6.40 -9.41 19.21
C ASN A 107 -7.49 -8.49 18.63
N PRO A 108 -7.75 -7.32 19.26
CA PRO A 108 -8.70 -6.34 18.73
C PRO A 108 -8.32 -5.81 17.34
N MET A 109 -7.05 -5.88 16.94
CA MET A 109 -6.59 -5.57 15.57
C MET A 109 -7.29 -6.41 14.50
N ARG A 110 -7.85 -7.57 14.86
CA ARG A 110 -8.65 -8.39 13.94
C ARG A 110 -9.94 -7.70 13.51
N LEU A 111 -10.51 -6.88 14.41
CA LEU A 111 -11.69 -6.05 14.14
C LEU A 111 -11.30 -4.62 13.76
N GLY A 112 -9.98 -4.34 13.78
CA GLY A 112 -9.41 -3.05 13.48
C GLY A 112 -9.80 -2.57 12.09
N ASP A 113 -9.67 -1.28 11.89
CA ASP A 113 -10.09 -0.59 10.68
C ASP A 113 -9.58 -1.31 9.43
N LYS A 114 -10.53 -1.81 8.64
CA LYS A 114 -10.26 -2.54 7.40
C LYS A 114 -9.40 -1.71 6.44
N PHE A 115 -9.54 -0.38 6.50
CA PHE A 115 -8.80 0.55 5.65
C PHE A 115 -7.33 0.64 6.06
N ILE A 116 -7.03 0.73 7.36
CA ILE A 116 -5.64 0.75 7.85
C ILE A 116 -4.94 -0.57 7.50
N ASN A 117 -5.59 -1.71 7.73
CA ASN A 117 -5.00 -3.00 7.38
C ASN A 117 -4.83 -3.19 5.87
N ALA A 118 -5.73 -2.64 5.04
CA ALA A 118 -5.57 -2.67 3.58
C ALA A 118 -4.39 -1.78 3.15
N ALA A 119 -4.27 -0.57 3.72
CA ALA A 119 -3.15 0.34 3.45
C ALA A 119 -1.81 -0.31 3.79
N GLU A 120 -1.67 -0.81 5.01
CA GLU A 120 -0.43 -1.41 5.51
C GLU A 120 -0.01 -2.64 4.70
N ASN A 121 -0.96 -3.56 4.44
CA ASN A 121 -0.64 -4.76 3.66
C ASN A 121 -0.24 -4.40 2.23
N PHE A 122 -0.91 -3.42 1.60
CA PHE A 122 -0.57 -2.95 0.27
C PHE A 122 0.82 -2.29 0.24
N VAL A 123 1.07 -1.34 1.14
CA VAL A 123 2.34 -0.60 1.18
C VAL A 123 3.50 -1.54 1.45
N HIS A 124 3.41 -2.43 2.43
CA HIS A 124 4.47 -3.39 2.72
C HIS A 124 4.65 -4.47 1.63
N HIS A 125 3.59 -4.78 0.87
CA HIS A 125 3.74 -5.60 -0.32
C HIS A 125 4.59 -4.89 -1.38
N GLU A 126 4.33 -3.60 -1.61
CA GLU A 126 5.15 -2.80 -2.51
C GLU A 126 6.57 -2.56 -1.96
N ASP A 127 6.75 -2.40 -0.64
CA ASP A 127 8.08 -2.30 -0.01
C ASP A 127 8.95 -3.52 -0.32
N ALA A 128 8.39 -4.73 -0.18
CA ALA A 128 9.10 -5.96 -0.52
C ALA A 128 9.31 -6.12 -2.03
N ARG A 129 8.33 -5.75 -2.85
CA ARG A 129 8.36 -5.91 -4.31
C ARG A 129 9.35 -4.96 -4.98
N ARG A 130 9.45 -3.72 -4.49
CA ARG A 130 10.25 -2.64 -5.08
C ARG A 130 11.65 -2.50 -4.47
N GLY A 131 11.93 -3.18 -3.37
CA GLY A 131 13.23 -3.07 -2.69
C GLY A 131 14.44 -3.50 -3.53
N GLY A 132 14.23 -4.30 -4.59
CA GLY A 132 15.27 -4.70 -5.54
C GLY A 132 15.67 -3.63 -6.57
N GLY A 133 14.99 -2.48 -6.63
CA GLY A 133 15.29 -1.32 -7.47
C GLY A 133 14.46 -1.24 -8.74
N GLU A 134 14.50 -2.22 -9.64
CA GLU A 134 13.67 -2.19 -10.85
C GLU A 134 12.27 -2.75 -10.59
N TYR A 135 11.24 -1.96 -10.89
CA TYR A 135 9.84 -2.35 -10.74
C TYR A 135 8.93 -1.63 -11.74
N THR A 136 7.75 -2.20 -11.95
CA THR A 136 6.63 -1.57 -12.64
C THR A 136 5.43 -1.53 -11.70
N PRO A 137 4.56 -0.51 -11.73
CA PRO A 137 3.29 -0.53 -11.03
C PRO A 137 2.51 -1.82 -11.34
N ARG A 138 1.74 -2.30 -10.38
CA ARG A 138 0.88 -3.49 -10.61
C ARG A 138 -0.37 -3.09 -11.37
N ASP A 139 -0.74 -3.88 -12.38
CA ASP A 139 -2.06 -3.78 -13.00
C ASP A 139 -3.09 -4.44 -12.09
N LEU A 140 -3.75 -3.61 -11.28
CA LEU A 140 -4.73 -4.04 -10.31
C LEU A 140 -6.13 -4.12 -10.93
N PRO A 141 -6.97 -5.09 -10.52
CA PRO A 141 -8.38 -5.12 -10.89
C PRO A 141 -9.11 -3.82 -10.49
N ALA A 142 -10.10 -3.39 -11.27
CA ALA A 142 -10.83 -2.16 -11.02
C ALA A 142 -11.42 -2.10 -9.59
N GLU A 143 -11.95 -3.21 -9.08
CA GLU A 143 -12.48 -3.30 -7.71
C GLU A 143 -11.41 -3.03 -6.65
N GLU A 144 -10.17 -3.50 -6.85
CA GLU A 144 -9.05 -3.25 -5.93
C GLU A 144 -8.60 -1.80 -5.99
N ARG A 145 -8.49 -1.23 -7.19
CA ARG A 145 -8.21 0.20 -7.37
C ARG A 145 -9.25 1.08 -6.67
N ASP A 146 -10.53 0.74 -6.77
CA ASP A 146 -11.62 1.47 -6.12
C ASP A 146 -11.57 1.33 -4.59
N GLU A 147 -11.21 0.15 -4.07
CA GLU A 147 -11.00 -0.04 -2.63
C GLU A 147 -9.79 0.75 -2.13
N LEU A 148 -8.67 0.73 -2.85
CA LEU A 148 -7.49 1.54 -2.51
C LEU A 148 -7.79 3.04 -2.56
N TRP A 149 -8.58 3.50 -3.53
CA TRP A 149 -9.01 4.89 -3.60
C TRP A 149 -9.82 5.33 -2.36
N LYS A 150 -10.69 4.47 -1.84
CA LYS A 150 -11.40 4.73 -0.58
C LYS A 150 -10.42 4.79 0.59
N VAL A 151 -9.41 3.91 0.60
CA VAL A 151 -8.34 3.92 1.60
C VAL A 151 -7.56 5.24 1.54
N VAL A 152 -7.14 5.69 0.35
CA VAL A 152 -6.48 6.99 0.14
C VAL A 152 -7.29 8.12 0.78
N GLY A 153 -8.61 8.17 0.53
CA GLY A 153 -9.49 9.18 1.10
C GLY A 153 -9.60 9.15 2.64
N GLN A 154 -9.46 7.98 3.25
CA GLN A 154 -9.49 7.83 4.70
C GLN A 154 -8.15 8.26 5.34
N VAL A 155 -7.03 7.68 4.85
CA VAL A 155 -5.72 7.91 5.46
C VAL A 155 -5.20 9.32 5.19
N SER A 156 -5.52 9.92 4.04
CA SER A 156 -5.06 11.28 3.69
C SER A 156 -5.49 12.33 4.71
N ARG A 157 -6.71 12.23 5.22
CA ARG A 157 -7.23 13.17 6.24
C ARG A 157 -6.44 13.12 7.54
N PHE A 158 -5.92 11.94 7.89
CA PHE A 158 -5.12 11.75 9.08
C PHE A 158 -3.65 12.13 8.82
N PHE A 159 -3.06 11.65 7.73
CA PHE A 159 -1.65 11.84 7.45
C PHE A 159 -1.29 13.27 7.05
N LEU A 160 -2.18 13.97 6.35
CA LEU A 160 -1.94 15.33 5.86
C LEU A 160 -2.53 16.43 6.77
N ARG A 161 -3.05 16.08 7.93
CA ARG A 161 -3.76 17.03 8.82
C ARG A 161 -2.92 18.21 9.30
N ASP A 162 -1.60 18.05 9.32
CA ASP A 162 -0.67 19.11 9.78
C ASP A 162 -0.09 19.90 8.61
N SER A 163 -0.48 19.57 7.37
CA SER A 163 -0.10 20.35 6.20
C SER A 163 -0.67 21.76 6.29
N THR A 164 0.14 22.75 5.97
CA THR A 164 -0.23 24.18 5.99
C THR A 164 -0.85 24.66 4.67
N VAL A 165 -0.88 23.78 3.67
CA VAL A 165 -1.43 24.01 2.33
C VAL A 165 -2.64 23.09 2.08
N HIS A 166 -3.46 23.46 1.08
CA HIS A 166 -4.52 22.60 0.60
C HIS A 166 -3.95 21.52 -0.32
N VAL A 167 -4.12 20.25 0.04
CA VAL A 167 -3.62 19.11 -0.76
C VAL A 167 -4.79 18.46 -1.50
N ILE A 168 -4.65 18.35 -2.82
CA ILE A 168 -5.60 17.65 -3.70
C ILE A 168 -4.94 16.40 -4.22
N LEU A 169 -5.50 15.25 -3.88
CA LEU A 169 -5.11 13.96 -4.42
C LEU A 169 -6.04 13.65 -5.59
N GLU A 170 -5.48 13.44 -6.78
CA GLU A 170 -6.23 13.19 -8.01
C GLU A 170 -5.92 11.79 -8.54
N ARG A 171 -6.96 10.97 -8.68
CA ARG A 171 -6.84 9.61 -9.21
C ARG A 171 -6.83 9.62 -10.73
N THR A 172 -5.85 8.92 -11.34
CA THR A 172 -5.69 8.83 -12.81
C THR A 172 -6.11 7.50 -13.42
N ASP A 173 -6.27 6.44 -12.63
CA ASP A 173 -6.59 5.07 -13.07
C ASP A 173 -8.10 4.74 -13.05
N ASP A 174 -8.97 5.75 -13.08
CA ASP A 174 -10.41 5.54 -13.16
C ASP A 174 -10.82 5.11 -14.57
N ALA A 175 -11.66 4.06 -14.67
CA ALA A 175 -12.17 3.53 -15.93
C ALA A 175 -12.93 4.57 -16.79
N SER A 176 -13.43 5.65 -16.16
CA SER A 176 -14.09 6.77 -16.87
C SER A 176 -13.11 7.65 -17.67
N SER A 177 -11.81 7.63 -17.32
CA SER A 177 -10.77 8.42 -17.99
C SER A 177 -10.16 7.73 -19.22
N SER A 178 -10.34 6.41 -19.39
CA SER A 178 -9.72 5.61 -20.47
C SER A 178 -10.46 5.66 -21.82
N SER A 179 -11.57 6.40 -21.94
CA SER A 179 -12.36 6.47 -23.17
C SER A 179 -12.00 7.62 -24.13
N SER A 180 -10.88 8.33 -23.94
CA SER A 180 -10.53 9.51 -24.75
C SER A 180 -9.35 9.33 -25.71
N SER A 181 -9.02 8.09 -26.13
CA SER A 181 -8.02 7.89 -27.19
C SER A 181 -8.60 7.16 -28.41
N SER A 182 -9.59 7.76 -29.09
CA SER A 182 -9.78 7.64 -30.55
C SER A 182 -10.92 8.52 -31.06
N SER A 183 -10.58 9.31 -32.08
CA SER A 183 -11.42 10.07 -33.00
C SER A 183 -11.86 11.49 -32.63
N SER A 184 -11.25 12.38 -33.41
CA SER A 184 -11.66 13.77 -33.68
C SER A 184 -13.14 13.89 -34.01
N SER A 185 -13.90 14.59 -33.16
CA SER A 185 -15.00 15.43 -33.59
C SER A 185 -15.39 16.39 -32.45
N SER A 186 -15.42 17.69 -32.80
CA SER A 186 -15.76 18.82 -31.95
C SER A 186 -17.19 18.74 -31.43
N SER A 187 -17.34 18.44 -30.14
CA SER A 187 -18.49 18.90 -29.35
C SER A 187 -18.03 19.03 -27.90
N SER A 188 -18.14 20.24 -27.37
CA SER A 188 -17.77 20.60 -25.99
C SER A 188 -18.73 19.96 -24.98
N THR A 189 -18.48 18.70 -24.66
CA THR A 189 -19.02 18.06 -23.46
C THR A 189 -18.02 18.31 -22.32
N PRO A 190 -18.45 18.67 -21.09
CA PRO A 190 -17.50 18.83 -19.99
C PRO A 190 -16.77 17.51 -19.78
N SER A 191 -15.45 17.55 -19.88
CA SER A 191 -14.56 16.43 -19.54
C SER A 191 -14.90 15.98 -18.12
N ALA A 192 -15.23 14.70 -17.95
CA ALA A 192 -15.40 14.13 -16.63
C ALA A 192 -14.10 14.38 -15.85
N SER A 193 -14.18 15.22 -14.82
CA SER A 193 -13.01 15.49 -13.97
C SER A 193 -12.66 14.24 -13.20
N ASN A 194 -11.37 13.90 -13.14
CA ASN A 194 -10.87 12.79 -12.36
C ASN A 194 -11.35 12.86 -10.89
N PRO A 195 -11.62 11.73 -10.23
CA PRO A 195 -11.98 11.70 -8.82
C PRO A 195 -10.89 12.35 -7.95
N VAL A 196 -11.28 13.17 -6.98
CA VAL A 196 -10.33 13.86 -6.08
C VAL A 196 -10.69 13.69 -4.62
N HIS A 197 -9.66 13.60 -3.77
CA HIS A 197 -9.74 13.79 -2.33
C HIS A 197 -9.03 15.07 -1.92
N ARG A 198 -9.52 15.73 -0.87
CA ARG A 198 -8.96 16.97 -0.34
C ARG A 198 -8.58 16.80 1.12
N ALA A 199 -7.38 17.28 1.47
CA ALA A 199 -6.81 17.18 2.81
C ALA A 199 -5.92 18.40 3.12
N GLY A 200 -5.32 18.44 4.31
CA GLY A 200 -4.49 19.55 4.76
C GLY A 200 -5.30 20.78 5.17
N ALA A 201 -4.66 21.95 5.20
CA ALA A 201 -5.28 23.20 5.57
C ALA A 201 -6.24 23.71 4.47
N ASN A 202 -7.24 24.47 4.87
CA ASN A 202 -8.04 25.26 3.95
C ASN A 202 -7.30 26.58 3.64
N ALA A 203 -6.29 26.49 2.78
CA ALA A 203 -5.40 27.59 2.39
C ALA A 203 -5.57 27.94 0.91
N SER A 204 -5.07 29.14 0.53
CA SER A 204 -5.03 29.56 -0.88
C SER A 204 -3.95 28.82 -1.68
N ALA A 205 -2.82 28.48 -1.01
CA ALA A 205 -1.78 27.66 -1.60
C ALA A 205 -2.26 26.20 -1.74
N GLU A 206 -2.16 25.67 -2.93
CA GLU A 206 -2.64 24.34 -3.29
C GLU A 206 -1.50 23.48 -3.84
N VAL A 207 -1.43 22.23 -3.41
CA VAL A 207 -0.58 21.19 -3.99
C VAL A 207 -1.47 20.08 -4.52
N ARG A 208 -1.34 19.79 -5.80
CA ARG A 208 -2.05 18.68 -6.46
C ARG A 208 -1.09 17.54 -6.68
N VAL A 209 -1.48 16.34 -6.26
CA VAL A 209 -0.74 15.09 -6.45
C VAL A 209 -1.63 14.14 -7.26
N ALA A 210 -1.23 13.86 -8.49
CA ALA A 210 -1.97 13.02 -9.43
C ALA A 210 -1.25 11.68 -9.63
N GLY A 211 -2.02 10.58 -9.63
CA GLY A 211 -1.48 9.25 -9.82
C GLY A 211 -2.54 8.15 -9.69
N GLU A 212 -2.14 6.92 -9.94
CA GLU A 212 -2.98 5.76 -9.66
C GLU A 212 -3.22 5.62 -8.15
N ALA A 213 -4.33 5.00 -7.75
CA ALA A 213 -4.71 4.88 -6.35
C ALA A 213 -3.62 4.25 -5.47
N GLY A 214 -2.93 3.20 -5.97
CA GLY A 214 -1.81 2.56 -5.30
C GLY A 214 -0.60 3.46 -5.13
N GLU A 215 -0.27 4.24 -6.16
CA GLU A 215 0.87 5.17 -6.15
C GLU A 215 0.62 6.36 -5.20
N LEU A 216 -0.60 6.88 -5.17
CA LEU A 216 -1.02 7.89 -4.20
C LEU A 216 -0.93 7.38 -2.76
N LEU A 217 -1.25 6.10 -2.53
CA LEU A 217 -1.12 5.48 -1.21
C LEU A 217 0.35 5.36 -0.79
N LEU A 218 1.24 4.93 -1.69
CA LEU A 218 2.68 4.89 -1.44
C LEU A 218 3.24 6.27 -1.11
N TRP A 219 2.86 7.28 -1.88
CA TRP A 219 3.25 8.66 -1.62
C TRP A 219 2.79 9.14 -0.23
N LEU A 220 1.55 8.84 0.17
CA LEU A 220 1.04 9.18 1.51
C LEU A 220 1.85 8.51 2.63
N PHE A 221 2.35 7.30 2.40
CA PHE A 221 3.18 6.56 3.34
C PHE A 221 4.68 6.90 3.24
N GLY A 222 5.04 7.99 2.55
CA GLY A 222 6.42 8.51 2.52
C GLY A 222 7.36 7.76 1.58
N ARG A 223 6.84 6.95 0.65
CA ARG A 223 7.64 6.29 -0.40
C ARG A 223 7.78 7.22 -1.61
N ASP A 224 8.23 8.47 -1.36
CA ASP A 224 8.27 9.52 -2.36
C ASP A 224 9.09 9.16 -3.59
N ASP A 225 10.25 8.54 -3.40
CA ASP A 225 11.17 8.18 -4.49
C ASP A 225 10.69 6.95 -5.29
N ALA A 226 9.77 6.16 -4.72
CA ALA A 226 9.24 4.96 -5.34
C ALA A 226 7.82 5.14 -5.91
N ALA A 227 7.09 6.16 -5.45
CA ALA A 227 5.73 6.44 -5.90
C ALA A 227 5.73 7.15 -7.26
N GLN A 228 4.96 6.64 -8.21
CA GLN A 228 4.80 7.26 -9.53
C GLN A 228 3.64 8.25 -9.50
N VAL A 229 3.90 9.46 -9.03
CA VAL A 229 2.94 10.56 -8.94
C VAL A 229 3.46 11.82 -9.61
N GLU A 230 2.54 12.61 -10.15
CA GLU A 230 2.81 13.95 -10.66
C GLU A 230 2.40 14.99 -9.62
N ILE A 231 3.31 15.89 -9.23
CA ILE A 231 3.05 16.93 -8.25
C ILE A 231 3.07 18.28 -8.94
N THR A 232 1.98 19.06 -8.80
CA THR A 232 1.87 20.43 -9.29
C THR A 232 1.52 21.36 -8.13
N GLU A 233 2.09 22.56 -8.17
CA GLU A 233 1.95 23.59 -7.14
C GLU A 233 1.22 24.81 -7.72
N SER A 234 0.29 25.41 -6.96
CA SER A 234 -0.36 26.67 -7.37
C SER A 234 0.58 27.87 -7.30
N GLU A 235 1.58 27.81 -6.42
CA GLU A 235 2.64 28.82 -6.27
C GLU A 235 3.94 28.13 -5.87
N ALA A 236 5.07 28.73 -6.24
CA ALA A 236 6.40 28.14 -5.98
C ALA A 236 6.63 27.92 -4.48
N GLY A 237 7.06 26.72 -4.10
CA GLY A 237 7.32 26.32 -2.72
C GLY A 237 6.11 25.87 -1.93
N ALA A 238 4.91 25.81 -2.52
CA ALA A 238 3.72 25.31 -1.83
C ALA A 238 3.91 23.88 -1.31
N LYS A 239 4.69 23.02 -2.00
CA LYS A 239 4.99 21.65 -1.56
C LYS A 239 5.68 21.57 -0.19
N ASP A 240 6.44 22.62 0.19
CA ASP A 240 7.13 22.66 1.50
C ASP A 240 6.13 22.71 2.67
N GLY A 241 4.88 23.11 2.38
CA GLY A 241 3.79 23.09 3.34
C GLY A 241 3.09 21.72 3.49
N VAL A 242 3.48 20.72 2.70
CA VAL A 242 2.94 19.36 2.81
C VAL A 242 3.66 18.60 3.92
N VAL A 243 2.93 18.21 4.95
CA VAL A 243 3.45 17.43 6.08
C VAL A 243 2.74 16.07 6.11
N LYS A 244 3.50 15.00 5.96
CA LYS A 244 3.01 13.61 6.04
C LYS A 244 3.38 13.00 7.40
N ARG A 245 2.37 12.58 8.15
CA ARG A 245 2.56 11.81 9.39
C ARG A 245 2.68 10.33 9.06
N VAL A 246 3.86 9.92 8.64
CA VAL A 246 4.19 8.50 8.45
C VAL A 246 4.75 7.93 9.75
N ALA A 247 4.33 6.71 10.08
CA ALA A 247 4.85 5.96 11.23
C ALA A 247 6.04 5.09 10.81
#